data_b44c7ef25968d0b17f9fd4827bfc391c
#
_entry.id   b44c7ef25968d0b17f9fd4827bfc391c
#
_cell.length_a   1.000
_cell.length_b   1.000
_cell.length_c   1.000
_cell.angle_alpha   90.00
_cell.angle_beta   90.00
_cell.angle_gamma   90.00
#
_symmetry.space_group_name_H-M   'P 1'
#
loop_
_entity.id
_entity.type
_entity.pdbx_description
1 polymer ?
#
loop_
_entity_poly.entity_id
_entity_poly.type
_entity_poly.pdbx_seq_one_letter_code
_entity_poly.pdbx_strand_id
1 'polypeptide(L)'
;MDFHTFGGQPYWCEAACYAFTPAEIDVIEAATDELHALCLEAVERLINGGDLERLAIPETFWHWIAESWRRHDPGLFGRFDLAYDGSAPPKMLEYNADTPTALLEAAVIQWHWLEEVRPGRDQFNLIHERLIDEWKAVKARINPAWRVYFTGVLDEPEDLGTVEYMRDVCEQAGLAGQSLDIAEIGWDGKDFTDLAGRPIRVLFKLYPWEWLLSEDFAPHLLVGRTAFIEAPWKMLLSNKAILPILWEMFPGHPNLLPASFRRSDFSGPCVQKSVHGREGDGVCLLAAGDAGSAAQCIWQALCPLPVFDDQYAIIGSWVVGNKAAGIGIREDPQPITGNSSVFVPHYLS
;
A
#
# COMPACT_ATOMS: atom_id res chain seq x y z
N MET A 1 7.48 -21.49 7.81
CA MET A 1 6.64 -21.19 6.64
C MET A 1 7.54 -21.20 5.43
N ASP A 2 7.21 -21.98 4.41
CA ASP A 2 8.02 -22.05 3.18
C ASP A 2 7.63 -20.87 2.24
N PHE A 3 8.02 -19.64 2.60
CA PHE A 3 7.83 -18.44 1.78
C PHE A 3 8.82 -18.33 0.60
N HIS A 4 9.55 -19.39 0.28
CA HIS A 4 10.59 -19.33 -0.76
C HIS A 4 10.03 -19.32 -2.19
N THR A 5 8.76 -19.68 -2.38
CA THR A 5 8.17 -19.81 -3.72
C THR A 5 6.75 -19.31 -3.75
N PHE A 6 6.42 -18.52 -4.79
CA PHE A 6 5.05 -18.19 -5.18
C PHE A 6 4.73 -18.92 -6.49
N GLY A 7 3.62 -19.68 -6.52
CA GLY A 7 3.28 -20.48 -7.70
C GLY A 7 4.37 -21.47 -8.15
N GLY A 8 5.24 -21.93 -7.24
CA GLY A 8 6.37 -22.81 -7.56
C GLY A 8 7.60 -22.11 -8.12
N GLN A 9 7.61 -20.77 -8.20
CA GLN A 9 8.77 -19.97 -8.60
C GLN A 9 9.43 -19.34 -7.37
N PRO A 10 10.77 -19.13 -7.36
CA PRO A 10 11.43 -18.43 -6.29
C PRO A 10 10.88 -17.02 -6.13
N TYR A 11 10.48 -16.65 -4.93
CA TYR A 11 9.97 -15.32 -4.58
C TYR A 11 11.01 -14.49 -3.80
N TRP A 12 11.81 -15.14 -2.96
CA TRP A 12 12.90 -14.54 -2.20
C TRP A 12 14.25 -14.84 -2.87
N CYS A 13 15.05 -13.80 -3.16
CA CYS A 13 16.35 -13.92 -3.78
C CYS A 13 17.47 -13.53 -2.79
N GLU A 14 18.34 -14.49 -2.46
CA GLU A 14 19.55 -14.25 -1.66
C GLU A 14 20.84 -14.21 -2.50
N ALA A 15 20.73 -14.49 -3.80
CA ALA A 15 21.89 -14.48 -4.70
C ALA A 15 22.38 -13.05 -4.99
N ALA A 16 21.51 -12.06 -4.83
CA ALA A 16 21.79 -10.64 -4.99
C ALA A 16 21.34 -9.86 -3.75
N CYS A 17 21.90 -8.66 -3.56
CA CYS A 17 21.46 -7.71 -2.56
C CYS A 17 21.82 -6.29 -2.98
N TYR A 18 21.07 -5.31 -2.52
CA TYR A 18 21.33 -3.90 -2.78
C TYR A 18 22.14 -3.27 -1.64
N ALA A 19 23.19 -2.52 -1.99
CA ALA A 19 23.96 -1.75 -1.04
C ALA A 19 23.63 -0.27 -1.21
N PHE A 20 23.04 0.35 -0.20
CA PHE A 20 22.76 1.78 -0.19
C PHE A 20 23.75 2.52 0.70
N THR A 21 24.17 3.69 0.25
CA THR A 21 24.85 4.64 1.13
C THR A 21 23.83 5.32 2.06
N PRO A 22 24.25 5.81 3.24
CA PRO A 22 23.37 6.62 4.09
C PRO A 22 22.74 7.81 3.35
N ALA A 23 23.48 8.47 2.46
CA ALA A 23 22.97 9.60 1.69
C ALA A 23 21.85 9.22 0.71
N GLU A 24 21.92 8.03 0.10
CA GLU A 24 20.82 7.54 -0.75
C GLU A 24 19.58 7.21 0.07
N ILE A 25 19.74 6.66 1.27
CA ILE A 25 18.63 6.43 2.19
C ILE A 25 18.01 7.76 2.63
N ASP A 26 18.80 8.77 2.99
CA ASP A 26 18.29 10.10 3.34
C ASP A 26 17.44 10.70 2.21
N VAL A 27 17.84 10.49 0.94
CA VAL A 27 17.08 10.95 -0.23
C VAL A 27 15.74 10.20 -0.36
N ILE A 28 15.74 8.88 -0.17
CA ILE A 28 14.52 8.05 -0.25
C ILE A 28 13.57 8.38 0.91
N GLU A 29 14.11 8.50 2.13
CA GLU A 29 13.34 8.87 3.33
C GLU A 29 12.67 10.23 3.16
N ALA A 30 13.43 11.26 2.78
CA ALA A 30 12.91 12.61 2.56
C ALA A 30 11.85 12.63 1.45
N ALA A 31 12.08 11.95 0.32
CA ALA A 31 11.11 11.86 -0.76
C ALA A 31 9.81 11.17 -0.32
N THR A 32 9.92 10.13 0.49
CA THR A 32 8.77 9.37 1.01
C THR A 32 7.92 10.21 1.97
N ASP A 33 8.57 10.90 2.92
CA ASP A 33 7.90 11.81 3.85
C ASP A 33 7.20 12.96 3.11
N GLU A 34 7.86 13.57 2.12
CA GLU A 34 7.30 14.64 1.30
C GLU A 34 6.11 14.16 0.46
N LEU A 35 6.27 13.06 -0.28
CA LEU A 35 5.18 12.46 -1.07
C LEU A 35 3.97 12.12 -0.20
N HIS A 36 4.18 11.60 1.01
CA HIS A 36 3.09 11.30 1.92
C HIS A 36 2.36 12.57 2.37
N ALA A 37 3.08 13.64 2.68
CA ALA A 37 2.48 14.93 3.02
C ALA A 37 1.64 15.49 1.86
N LEU A 38 2.14 15.43 0.61
CA LEU A 38 1.38 15.83 -0.57
C LEU A 38 0.11 14.97 -0.76
N CYS A 39 0.20 13.67 -0.49
CA CYS A 39 -0.95 12.77 -0.54
C CYS A 39 -2.04 13.16 0.48
N LEU A 40 -1.65 13.49 1.72
CA LEU A 40 -2.61 13.95 2.74
C LEU A 40 -3.25 15.29 2.36
N GLU A 41 -2.49 16.22 1.77
CA GLU A 41 -3.04 17.48 1.24
C GLU A 41 -4.02 17.23 0.09
N ALA A 42 -3.74 16.24 -0.77
CA ALA A 42 -4.66 15.85 -1.84
C ALA A 42 -5.96 15.25 -1.28
N VAL A 43 -5.89 14.42 -0.23
CA VAL A 43 -7.09 13.92 0.47
C VAL A 43 -7.93 15.07 1.02
N GLU A 44 -7.33 16.02 1.72
CA GLU A 44 -8.02 17.20 2.26
C GLU A 44 -8.71 18.00 1.17
N ARG A 45 -8.03 18.24 0.03
CA ARG A 45 -8.59 18.95 -1.12
C ARG A 45 -9.76 18.19 -1.74
N LEU A 46 -9.64 16.87 -1.96
CA LEU A 46 -10.69 16.04 -2.54
C LEU A 46 -11.96 16.06 -1.69
N ILE A 47 -11.81 15.93 -0.38
CA ILE A 47 -12.94 15.89 0.56
C ILE A 47 -13.63 17.26 0.63
N ASN A 48 -12.89 18.35 0.64
CA ASN A 48 -13.45 19.69 0.72
C ASN A 48 -13.93 20.22 -0.64
N GLY A 49 -13.32 19.78 -1.75
CA GLY A 49 -13.66 20.18 -3.12
C GLY A 49 -14.82 19.40 -3.74
N GLY A 50 -15.13 18.22 -3.22
CA GLY A 50 -16.22 17.37 -3.75
C GLY A 50 -15.87 16.59 -5.01
N ASP A 51 -14.59 16.50 -5.40
CA ASP A 51 -14.12 15.89 -6.66
C ASP A 51 -13.96 14.35 -6.59
N LEU A 52 -14.68 13.69 -5.68
CA LEU A 52 -14.56 12.23 -5.44
C LEU A 52 -15.07 11.37 -6.62
N GLU A 53 -15.90 11.93 -7.51
CA GLU A 53 -16.37 11.26 -8.72
C GLU A 53 -15.21 10.82 -9.64
N ARG A 54 -14.10 11.58 -9.64
CA ARG A 54 -12.91 11.30 -10.45
C ARG A 54 -12.18 10.00 -10.05
N LEU A 55 -12.45 9.52 -8.82
CA LEU A 55 -11.84 8.33 -8.25
C LEU A 55 -12.63 7.05 -8.54
N ALA A 56 -13.73 7.13 -9.29
CA ALA A 56 -14.62 6.00 -9.56
C ALA A 56 -15.15 5.30 -8.29
N ILE A 57 -15.28 6.05 -7.18
CA ILE A 57 -15.87 5.57 -5.94
C ILE A 57 -17.38 5.88 -5.97
N PRO A 58 -18.27 4.92 -5.65
CA PRO A 58 -19.70 5.16 -5.64
C PRO A 58 -20.10 6.29 -4.69
N GLU A 59 -20.94 7.23 -5.16
CA GLU A 59 -21.37 8.42 -4.43
C GLU A 59 -21.95 8.11 -3.03
N THR A 60 -22.60 6.97 -2.90
CA THR A 60 -23.17 6.48 -1.64
C THR A 60 -22.15 6.45 -0.49
N PHE A 61 -20.86 6.26 -0.78
CA PHE A 61 -19.80 6.15 0.24
C PHE A 61 -19.05 7.46 0.49
N TRP A 62 -19.23 8.52 -0.33
CA TRP A 62 -18.43 9.75 -0.21
C TRP A 62 -18.55 10.42 1.16
N HIS A 63 -19.77 10.49 1.71
CA HIS A 63 -19.97 11.07 3.03
C HIS A 63 -19.24 10.28 4.12
N TRP A 64 -19.32 8.95 4.08
CA TRP A 64 -18.64 8.06 5.02
C TRP A 64 -17.12 8.19 4.96
N ILE A 65 -16.57 8.26 3.76
CA ILE A 65 -15.12 8.51 3.54
C ILE A 65 -14.71 9.87 4.12
N ALA A 66 -15.48 10.92 3.82
CA ALA A 66 -15.21 12.26 4.33
C ALA A 66 -15.30 12.34 5.86
N GLU A 67 -16.28 11.67 6.47
CA GLU A 67 -16.39 11.58 7.93
C GLU A 67 -15.24 10.79 8.56
N SER A 68 -14.78 9.73 7.91
CA SER A 68 -13.60 8.97 8.35
C SER A 68 -12.36 9.86 8.41
N TRP A 69 -12.12 10.70 7.40
CA TRP A 69 -11.05 11.70 7.40
C TRP A 69 -11.20 12.72 8.52
N ARG A 70 -12.38 13.34 8.65
CA ARG A 70 -12.65 14.38 9.68
C ARG A 70 -12.52 13.87 11.11
N ARG A 71 -12.84 12.60 11.35
CA ARG A 71 -12.63 11.93 12.65
C ARG A 71 -11.17 11.54 12.88
N HIS A 72 -10.30 11.69 11.86
CA HIS A 72 -8.93 11.18 11.89
C HIS A 72 -8.90 9.68 12.21
N ASP A 73 -9.76 8.89 11.54
CA ASP A 73 -9.76 7.45 11.72
C ASP A 73 -8.36 6.91 11.37
N PRO A 74 -7.81 5.95 12.15
CA PRO A 74 -6.42 5.56 12.04
C PRO A 74 -6.11 4.83 10.73
N GLY A 75 -5.02 5.21 10.09
CA GLY A 75 -4.34 4.42 9.08
C GLY A 75 -2.98 4.04 9.62
N LEU A 76 -2.58 2.79 9.50
CA LEU A 76 -1.31 2.31 10.05
C LEU A 76 -0.17 2.48 9.07
N PHE A 77 -0.33 2.01 7.83
CA PHE A 77 0.78 1.90 6.91
C PHE A 77 0.36 2.03 5.44
N GLY A 78 1.35 2.16 4.58
CA GLY A 78 1.22 2.13 3.13
C GLY A 78 2.60 2.00 2.49
N ARG A 79 2.64 1.70 1.18
CA ARG A 79 3.89 1.54 0.43
C ARG A 79 3.84 2.36 -0.85
N PHE A 80 4.77 3.30 -0.99
CA PHE A 80 5.08 3.88 -2.27
C PHE A 80 5.92 2.92 -3.10
N ASP A 81 5.60 2.81 -4.37
CA ASP A 81 6.46 2.16 -5.35
C ASP A 81 7.23 3.26 -6.10
N LEU A 82 8.56 3.27 -5.94
CA LEU A 82 9.45 4.31 -6.44
C LEU A 82 10.43 3.76 -7.49
N ALA A 83 10.63 4.52 -8.57
CA ALA A 83 11.77 4.33 -9.48
C ALA A 83 12.93 5.22 -9.00
N TYR A 84 14.09 4.61 -8.69
CA TYR A 84 15.27 5.31 -8.22
C TYR A 84 16.55 4.57 -8.64
N ASP A 85 17.48 5.29 -9.25
CA ASP A 85 18.73 4.77 -9.79
C ASP A 85 19.99 5.26 -9.04
N GLY A 86 19.80 5.95 -7.90
CA GLY A 86 20.89 6.55 -7.13
C GLY A 86 21.36 7.92 -7.62
N SER A 87 20.90 8.42 -8.77
CA SER A 87 21.41 9.66 -9.39
C SER A 87 20.37 10.79 -9.46
N ALA A 88 19.13 10.47 -9.78
CA ALA A 88 18.02 11.43 -9.91
C ALA A 88 17.06 11.32 -8.71
N PRO A 89 16.21 12.33 -8.43
CA PRO A 89 15.19 12.21 -7.40
C PRO A 89 14.28 10.98 -7.63
N PRO A 90 13.94 10.21 -6.58
CA PRO A 90 13.02 9.09 -6.67
C PRO A 90 11.70 9.50 -7.32
N LYS A 91 11.16 8.69 -8.25
CA LYS A 91 9.91 8.97 -8.94
C LYS A 91 8.79 8.06 -8.43
N MET A 92 7.70 8.66 -7.97
CA MET A 92 6.51 7.94 -7.54
C MET A 92 5.81 7.30 -8.74
N LEU A 93 5.71 5.98 -8.70
CA LEU A 93 4.95 5.20 -9.67
C LEU A 93 3.50 5.01 -9.20
N GLU A 94 3.32 4.68 -7.92
CA GLU A 94 2.01 4.52 -7.27
C GLU A 94 2.13 4.58 -5.74
N TYR A 95 0.98 4.66 -5.06
CA TYR A 95 0.87 4.52 -3.62
C TYR A 95 -0.15 3.45 -3.26
N ASN A 96 0.30 2.37 -2.65
CA ASN A 96 -0.54 1.30 -2.13
C ASN A 96 -0.82 1.59 -0.65
N ALA A 97 -1.93 2.29 -0.37
CA ALA A 97 -2.23 2.81 0.96
C ALA A 97 -3.26 1.95 1.73
N ASP A 98 -3.84 0.94 1.10
CA ASP A 98 -4.87 0.09 1.72
C ASP A 98 -4.34 -1.31 2.08
N THR A 99 -3.92 -2.09 1.08
CA THR A 99 -3.47 -3.48 1.25
C THR A 99 -2.15 -3.74 0.52
N PRO A 100 -1.05 -3.02 0.87
CA PRO A 100 0.25 -3.29 0.24
C PRO A 100 0.77 -4.66 0.65
N THR A 101 1.26 -5.42 -0.31
CA THR A 101 1.91 -6.73 -0.13
C THR A 101 3.39 -6.60 0.22
N ALA A 102 4.08 -7.71 0.52
CA ALA A 102 5.50 -7.80 0.87
C ALA A 102 5.87 -7.09 2.20
N LEU A 103 4.91 -6.98 3.14
CA LEU A 103 5.17 -6.38 4.44
C LEU A 103 6.08 -7.25 5.32
N LEU A 104 5.82 -8.55 5.37
CA LEU A 104 6.58 -9.50 6.17
C LEU A 104 8.03 -9.59 5.69
N GLU A 105 8.22 -9.60 4.37
CA GLU A 105 9.55 -9.60 3.73
C GLU A 105 10.33 -8.34 4.10
N ALA A 106 9.69 -7.19 4.01
CA ALA A 106 10.31 -5.90 4.29
C ALA A 106 10.57 -5.68 5.79
N ALA A 107 9.65 -6.09 6.67
CA ALA A 107 9.76 -5.82 8.10
C ALA A 107 10.64 -6.85 8.83
N VAL A 108 10.59 -8.13 8.43
CA VAL A 108 11.13 -9.23 9.23
C VAL A 108 12.14 -10.07 8.46
N ILE A 109 11.80 -10.59 7.28
CA ILE A 109 12.62 -11.58 6.59
C ILE A 109 13.98 -10.98 6.18
N GLN A 110 13.98 -9.77 5.60
CA GLN A 110 15.24 -9.13 5.20
C GLN A 110 16.10 -8.73 6.40
N TRP A 111 15.52 -8.48 7.57
CA TRP A 111 16.29 -8.24 8.78
C TRP A 111 17.01 -9.50 9.27
N HIS A 112 16.34 -10.64 9.32
CA HIS A 112 16.96 -11.91 9.65
C HIS A 112 18.07 -12.28 8.65
N TRP A 113 17.82 -12.08 7.35
CA TRP A 113 18.86 -12.23 6.33
C TRP A 113 20.08 -11.34 6.62
N LEU A 114 19.88 -10.08 7.01
CA LEU A 114 20.97 -9.17 7.34
C LEU A 114 21.82 -9.69 8.50
N GLU A 115 21.17 -10.12 9.58
CA GLU A 115 21.88 -10.65 10.76
C GLU A 115 22.72 -11.90 10.43
N GLU A 116 22.20 -12.77 9.56
CA GLU A 116 22.87 -14.02 9.19
C GLU A 116 23.96 -13.81 8.12
N VAL A 117 23.69 -13.01 7.10
CA VAL A 117 24.54 -12.91 5.89
C VAL A 117 25.46 -11.70 5.92
N ARG A 118 25.11 -10.63 6.60
CA ARG A 118 25.86 -9.37 6.70
C ARG A 118 26.00 -8.88 8.14
N PRO A 119 26.45 -9.70 9.10
CA PRO A 119 26.49 -9.34 10.51
C PRO A 119 27.28 -8.04 10.74
N GLY A 120 26.71 -7.13 11.52
CA GLY A 120 27.32 -5.83 11.83
C GLY A 120 27.08 -4.74 10.78
N ARG A 121 26.31 -5.01 9.73
CA ARG A 121 25.73 -4.01 8.83
C ARG A 121 24.39 -3.56 9.38
N ASP A 122 23.88 -2.46 8.83
CA ASP A 122 22.58 -1.89 9.18
C ASP A 122 21.66 -1.91 7.95
N GLN A 123 20.38 -1.59 8.17
CA GLN A 123 19.33 -1.60 7.16
C GLN A 123 18.34 -0.47 7.45
N PHE A 124 17.80 0.18 6.42
CA PHE A 124 16.69 1.11 6.61
C PHE A 124 15.39 0.31 6.80
N ASN A 125 15.14 -0.06 8.05
CA ASN A 125 14.00 -0.90 8.42
C ASN A 125 13.58 -0.64 9.89
N LEU A 126 12.65 0.29 10.06
CA LEU A 126 11.98 0.62 11.32
C LEU A 126 10.49 0.22 11.28
N ILE A 127 10.11 -0.62 10.31
CA ILE A 127 8.69 -0.93 10.03
C ILE A 127 8.05 -1.59 11.25
N HIS A 128 8.70 -2.59 11.81
CA HIS A 128 8.18 -3.38 12.93
C HIS A 128 7.92 -2.52 14.16
N GLU A 129 8.91 -1.75 14.59
CA GLU A 129 8.85 -0.91 15.80
C GLU A 129 7.78 0.17 15.64
N ARG A 130 7.71 0.81 14.48
CA ARG A 130 6.70 1.84 14.20
C ARG A 130 5.29 1.27 14.14
N LEU A 131 5.10 0.08 13.59
CA LEU A 131 3.79 -0.60 13.62
C LEU A 131 3.33 -0.87 15.06
N ILE A 132 4.23 -1.31 15.94
CA ILE A 132 3.92 -1.47 17.39
C ILE A 132 3.47 -0.13 18.00
N ASP A 133 4.17 0.96 17.67
CA ASP A 133 3.83 2.28 18.18
C ASP A 133 2.50 2.80 17.66
N GLU A 134 2.18 2.56 16.38
CA GLU A 134 0.87 2.90 15.82
C GLU A 134 -0.25 2.06 16.44
N TRP A 135 -0.04 0.77 16.70
CA TRP A 135 -1.02 -0.03 17.44
C TRP A 135 -1.22 0.44 18.88
N LYS A 136 -0.17 0.96 19.56
CA LYS A 136 -0.32 1.65 20.85
C LYS A 136 -1.16 2.92 20.73
N ALA A 137 -0.99 3.70 19.64
CA ALA A 137 -1.81 4.87 19.37
C ALA A 137 -3.28 4.48 19.10
N VAL A 138 -3.54 3.41 18.35
CA VAL A 138 -4.90 2.85 18.16
C VAL A 138 -5.49 2.43 19.52
N LYS A 139 -4.72 1.71 20.35
CA LYS A 139 -5.15 1.29 21.70
C LYS A 139 -5.61 2.46 22.57
N ALA A 140 -4.95 3.61 22.48
CA ALA A 140 -5.33 4.81 23.23
C ALA A 140 -6.67 5.41 22.78
N ARG A 141 -7.17 5.05 21.59
CA ARG A 141 -8.40 5.58 20.98
C ARG A 141 -9.60 4.64 21.07
N ILE A 142 -9.38 3.37 21.37
CA ILE A 142 -10.43 2.35 21.46
C ILE A 142 -10.65 1.90 22.90
N ASN A 143 -11.77 1.20 23.16
CA ASN A 143 -11.93 0.52 24.43
C ASN A 143 -10.91 -0.64 24.52
N PRO A 144 -9.99 -0.65 25.49
CA PRO A 144 -8.94 -1.67 25.58
C PRO A 144 -9.47 -3.09 25.88
N ALA A 145 -10.74 -3.22 26.27
CA ALA A 145 -11.40 -4.52 26.42
C ALA A 145 -11.91 -5.09 25.10
N TRP A 146 -11.92 -4.31 24.00
CA TRP A 146 -12.30 -4.80 22.69
C TRP A 146 -11.17 -5.63 22.10
N ARG A 147 -11.56 -6.70 21.44
CA ARG A 147 -10.66 -7.49 20.60
C ARG A 147 -10.54 -6.82 19.23
N VAL A 148 -9.34 -6.81 18.69
CA VAL A 148 -9.10 -6.45 17.30
C VAL A 148 -9.19 -7.71 16.46
N TYR A 149 -10.02 -7.68 15.43
CA TYR A 149 -10.10 -8.77 14.46
C TYR A 149 -9.19 -8.47 13.27
N PHE A 150 -8.59 -9.51 12.71
CA PHE A 150 -7.68 -9.44 11.58
C PHE A 150 -8.22 -10.36 10.48
N THR A 151 -8.45 -9.81 9.29
CA THR A 151 -9.08 -10.54 8.20
C THR A 151 -8.41 -10.31 6.85
N GLY A 152 -8.52 -11.30 5.99
CA GLY A 152 -8.07 -11.38 4.61
C GLY A 152 -8.62 -12.67 4.00
N VAL A 153 -8.13 -13.07 2.85
CA VAL A 153 -8.40 -14.38 2.25
C VAL A 153 -7.41 -15.39 2.85
N LEU A 154 -7.77 -15.97 4.00
CA LEU A 154 -6.82 -16.77 4.81
C LEU A 154 -6.42 -18.11 4.19
N ASP A 155 -7.10 -18.55 3.14
CA ASP A 155 -6.67 -19.70 2.34
C ASP A 155 -5.46 -19.38 1.44
N GLU A 156 -5.17 -18.06 1.22
CA GLU A 156 -3.99 -17.60 0.50
C GLU A 156 -2.82 -17.43 1.47
N PRO A 157 -1.68 -18.12 1.27
CA PRO A 157 -0.56 -18.10 2.22
C PRO A 157 0.06 -16.71 2.45
N GLU A 158 0.08 -15.83 1.44
CA GLU A 158 0.61 -14.47 1.54
C GLU A 158 -0.28 -13.62 2.45
N ASP A 159 -1.60 -13.66 2.23
CA ASP A 159 -2.57 -12.96 3.07
C ASP A 159 -2.50 -13.47 4.52
N LEU A 160 -2.53 -14.80 4.71
CA LEU A 160 -2.43 -15.41 6.03
C LEU A 160 -1.16 -14.96 6.76
N GLY A 161 -0.01 -14.97 6.09
CA GLY A 161 1.27 -14.54 6.68
C GLY A 161 1.24 -13.08 7.12
N THR A 162 0.71 -12.18 6.29
CA THR A 162 0.59 -10.75 6.60
C THR A 162 -0.42 -10.49 7.72
N VAL A 163 -1.58 -11.16 7.69
CA VAL A 163 -2.63 -11.06 8.72
C VAL A 163 -2.11 -11.52 10.09
N GLU A 164 -1.44 -12.69 10.14
CA GLU A 164 -0.87 -13.22 11.38
C GLU A 164 0.27 -12.34 11.91
N TYR A 165 1.12 -11.80 11.04
CA TYR A 165 2.16 -10.86 11.43
C TYR A 165 1.55 -9.58 12.04
N MET A 166 0.54 -8.99 11.40
CA MET A 166 -0.12 -7.80 11.92
C MET A 166 -0.86 -8.06 13.24
N ARG A 167 -1.42 -9.26 13.42
CA ARG A 167 -2.01 -9.69 14.70
C ARG A 167 -0.95 -9.76 15.79
N ASP A 168 0.19 -10.38 15.51
CA ASP A 168 1.31 -10.48 16.46
C ASP A 168 1.82 -9.09 16.89
N VAL A 169 2.03 -8.18 15.94
CA VAL A 169 2.43 -6.79 16.22
C VAL A 169 1.40 -6.07 17.09
N CYS A 170 0.11 -6.27 16.85
CA CYS A 170 -0.97 -5.72 17.67
C CYS A 170 -0.94 -6.30 19.11
N GLU A 171 -0.66 -7.59 19.25
CA GLU A 171 -0.52 -8.25 20.55
C GLU A 171 0.72 -7.74 21.31
N GLN A 172 1.82 -7.47 20.63
CA GLN A 172 3.00 -6.82 21.21
C GLN A 172 2.70 -5.39 21.71
N ALA A 173 1.77 -4.67 21.08
CA ALA A 173 1.26 -3.39 21.56
C ALA A 173 0.30 -3.53 22.78
N GLY A 174 -0.01 -4.77 23.18
CA GLY A 174 -0.86 -5.09 24.33
C GLY A 174 -2.36 -4.99 24.06
N LEU A 175 -2.79 -5.29 22.86
CA LEU A 175 -4.18 -5.50 22.46
C LEU A 175 -4.43 -7.01 22.28
N ALA A 176 -5.68 -7.45 22.37
CA ALA A 176 -6.04 -8.84 22.07
C ALA A 176 -6.43 -8.97 20.59
N GLY A 177 -5.71 -9.80 19.85
CA GLY A 177 -5.96 -10.11 18.44
C GLY A 177 -6.79 -11.37 18.24
N GLN A 178 -7.49 -11.47 17.10
CA GLN A 178 -8.12 -12.69 16.60
C GLN A 178 -8.19 -12.65 15.09
N SER A 179 -7.67 -13.68 14.43
CA SER A 179 -7.82 -13.87 12.99
C SER A 179 -9.18 -14.50 12.66
N LEU A 180 -9.72 -14.10 11.52
CA LEU A 180 -11.02 -14.53 11.00
C LEU A 180 -10.97 -14.38 9.48
N ASP A 181 -11.35 -15.41 8.73
CA ASP A 181 -11.46 -15.29 7.27
C ASP A 181 -12.52 -14.26 6.89
N ILE A 182 -12.30 -13.52 5.80
CA ILE A 182 -13.24 -12.49 5.33
C ILE A 182 -14.65 -13.09 5.07
N ALA A 183 -14.70 -14.32 4.57
CA ALA A 183 -15.94 -15.04 4.29
C ALA A 183 -16.71 -15.49 5.56
N GLU A 184 -16.07 -15.46 6.72
CA GLU A 184 -16.67 -15.84 8.01
C GLU A 184 -17.30 -14.65 8.75
N ILE A 185 -17.18 -13.44 8.21
CA ILE A 185 -17.78 -12.24 8.81
C ILE A 185 -19.28 -12.22 8.51
N GLY A 186 -20.09 -12.23 9.56
CA GLY A 186 -21.55 -12.14 9.49
C GLY A 186 -22.09 -10.75 9.76
N TRP A 187 -23.42 -10.61 9.64
CA TRP A 187 -24.18 -9.39 9.99
C TRP A 187 -25.44 -9.75 10.79
N ASP A 188 -25.59 -9.17 11.99
CA ASP A 188 -26.73 -9.46 12.89
C ASP A 188 -27.93 -8.49 12.75
N GLY A 189 -27.88 -7.60 11.74
CA GLY A 189 -28.82 -6.51 11.54
C GLY A 189 -28.37 -5.16 12.09
N LYS A 190 -27.24 -5.13 12.81
CA LYS A 190 -26.71 -3.93 13.47
C LYS A 190 -25.19 -3.83 13.46
N ASP A 191 -24.51 -4.96 13.63
CA ASP A 191 -23.06 -5.05 13.71
C ASP A 191 -22.54 -6.17 12.83
N PHE A 192 -21.33 -6.01 12.31
CA PHE A 192 -20.56 -7.14 11.82
C PHE A 192 -20.21 -8.07 12.99
N THR A 193 -20.26 -9.38 12.75
CA THR A 193 -20.07 -10.39 13.80
C THR A 193 -19.09 -11.48 13.37
N ASP A 194 -18.45 -12.08 14.36
CA ASP A 194 -17.69 -13.31 14.17
C ASP A 194 -18.62 -14.56 14.15
N LEU A 195 -18.02 -15.73 13.95
CA LEU A 195 -18.75 -17.02 13.94
C LEU A 195 -19.52 -17.34 15.22
N ALA A 196 -19.15 -16.75 16.36
CA ALA A 196 -19.87 -16.91 17.63
C ALA A 196 -20.96 -15.84 17.84
N GLY A 197 -21.23 -15.00 16.84
CA GLY A 197 -22.18 -13.88 16.92
C GLY A 197 -21.70 -12.71 17.77
N ARG A 198 -20.42 -12.61 18.09
CA ARG A 198 -19.85 -11.48 18.84
C ARG A 198 -19.61 -10.29 17.93
N PRO A 199 -19.98 -9.06 18.36
CA PRO A 199 -19.81 -7.88 17.53
C PRO A 199 -18.32 -7.58 17.29
N ILE A 200 -17.97 -7.34 16.04
CA ILE A 200 -16.64 -6.87 15.61
C ILE A 200 -16.60 -5.35 15.76
N ARG A 201 -15.82 -4.83 16.70
CA ARG A 201 -15.71 -3.40 16.98
C ARG A 201 -14.51 -2.74 16.30
N VAL A 202 -13.45 -3.50 16.10
CA VAL A 202 -12.24 -3.06 15.40
C VAL A 202 -11.81 -4.17 14.45
N LEU A 203 -11.63 -3.85 13.20
CA LEU A 203 -11.29 -4.79 12.15
C LEU A 203 -10.11 -4.26 11.32
N PHE A 204 -8.96 -4.91 11.44
CA PHE A 204 -7.91 -4.81 10.43
C PHE A 204 -8.28 -5.71 9.26
N LYS A 205 -8.27 -5.16 8.05
CA LYS A 205 -8.62 -5.90 6.84
C LYS A 205 -7.46 -5.89 5.85
N LEU A 206 -7.01 -7.04 5.44
CA LEU A 206 -6.18 -7.23 4.25
C LEU A 206 -7.07 -7.66 3.08
N TYR A 207 -8.10 -6.87 2.82
CA TYR A 207 -9.08 -7.09 1.76
C TYR A 207 -9.41 -5.74 1.13
N PRO A 208 -9.22 -5.56 -0.20
CA PRO A 208 -9.32 -4.25 -0.84
C PRO A 208 -10.67 -3.56 -0.64
N TRP A 209 -10.65 -2.25 -0.39
CA TRP A 209 -11.86 -1.47 -0.25
C TRP A 209 -12.76 -1.56 -1.48
N GLU A 210 -12.21 -1.49 -2.69
CA GLU A 210 -12.98 -1.59 -3.95
C GLU A 210 -13.72 -2.92 -4.09
N TRP A 211 -13.21 -4.00 -3.49
CA TRP A 211 -13.89 -5.28 -3.44
C TRP A 211 -15.03 -5.25 -2.43
N LEU A 212 -14.78 -4.77 -1.21
CA LEU A 212 -15.81 -4.62 -0.18
C LEU A 212 -16.98 -3.76 -0.64
N LEU A 213 -16.70 -2.67 -1.40
CA LEU A 213 -17.75 -1.79 -1.93
C LEU A 213 -18.62 -2.44 -3.01
N SER A 214 -18.16 -3.52 -3.63
CA SER A 214 -18.89 -4.25 -4.67
C SER A 214 -19.65 -5.47 -4.15
N GLU A 215 -19.49 -5.82 -2.87
CA GLU A 215 -20.17 -6.95 -2.26
C GLU A 215 -21.59 -6.62 -1.73
N ASP A 216 -22.40 -7.65 -1.54
CA ASP A 216 -23.76 -7.52 -0.97
C ASP A 216 -23.75 -6.90 0.44
N PHE A 217 -22.66 -7.02 1.17
CA PHE A 217 -22.45 -6.46 2.50
C PHE A 217 -22.12 -4.95 2.51
N ALA A 218 -21.79 -4.36 1.35
CA ALA A 218 -21.36 -2.97 1.24
C ALA A 218 -22.32 -1.96 1.91
N PRO A 219 -23.67 -2.06 1.83
CA PRO A 219 -24.55 -1.15 2.52
C PRO A 219 -24.41 -1.16 4.05
N HIS A 220 -23.95 -2.27 4.63
CA HIS A 220 -23.76 -2.40 6.07
C HIS A 220 -22.55 -1.64 6.59
N LEU A 221 -21.58 -1.31 5.72
CA LEU A 221 -20.43 -0.45 6.06
C LEU A 221 -20.90 0.93 6.54
N LEU A 222 -21.98 1.45 5.97
CA LEU A 222 -22.50 2.79 6.26
C LEU A 222 -23.26 2.88 7.61
N VAL A 223 -23.77 1.77 8.10
CA VAL A 223 -24.62 1.72 9.30
C VAL A 223 -23.99 0.94 10.44
N GLY A 224 -22.99 0.12 10.15
CA GLY A 224 -22.23 -0.65 11.13
C GLY A 224 -21.41 0.24 12.07
N ARG A 225 -21.00 -0.35 13.20
CA ARG A 225 -20.22 0.34 14.24
C ARG A 225 -18.80 -0.19 14.34
N THR A 226 -18.33 -0.83 13.31
CA THR A 226 -16.97 -1.35 13.20
C THR A 226 -16.02 -0.24 12.79
N ALA A 227 -14.94 -0.04 13.54
CA ALA A 227 -13.81 0.78 13.13
C ALA A 227 -12.90 -0.07 12.24
N PHE A 228 -12.71 0.37 11.01
CA PHE A 228 -11.87 -0.33 10.04
C PHE A 228 -10.44 0.23 10.04
N ILE A 229 -9.47 -0.63 9.86
CA ILE A 229 -8.07 -0.38 9.63
C ILE A 229 -7.62 -1.24 8.42
N GLU A 230 -7.18 -0.67 7.32
CA GLU A 230 -6.99 0.75 7.06
C GLU A 230 -8.33 1.50 6.99
N ALA A 231 -8.29 2.76 7.36
CA ALA A 231 -9.48 3.60 7.42
C ALA A 231 -10.10 3.87 6.04
N PRO A 232 -11.42 4.11 5.95
CA PRO A 232 -12.11 4.38 4.68
C PRO A 232 -11.51 5.52 3.84
N TRP A 233 -10.99 6.58 4.45
CA TRP A 233 -10.38 7.69 3.72
C TRP A 233 -9.15 7.28 2.90
N LYS A 234 -8.49 6.17 3.25
CA LYS A 234 -7.33 5.67 2.52
C LYS A 234 -7.67 5.07 1.16
N MET A 235 -8.95 4.81 0.87
CA MET A 235 -9.41 4.51 -0.48
C MET A 235 -8.96 5.57 -1.51
N LEU A 236 -8.88 6.85 -1.09
CA LEU A 236 -8.49 7.94 -1.96
C LEU A 236 -7.02 7.83 -2.39
N LEU A 237 -6.17 7.25 -1.54
CA LEU A 237 -4.73 7.13 -1.77
C LEU A 237 -4.34 5.82 -2.46
N SER A 238 -5.06 4.72 -2.22
CA SER A 238 -4.80 3.44 -2.91
C SER A 238 -5.35 3.40 -4.33
N ASN A 239 -6.11 4.41 -4.73
CA ASN A 239 -6.69 4.57 -6.06
C ASN A 239 -5.70 5.30 -6.98
N LYS A 240 -5.39 4.70 -8.14
CA LYS A 240 -4.41 5.29 -9.09
C LYS A 240 -4.85 6.64 -9.67
N ALA A 241 -6.13 7.02 -9.58
CA ALA A 241 -6.61 8.35 -9.94
C ALA A 241 -6.03 9.47 -9.06
N ILE A 242 -5.42 9.15 -7.91
CA ILE A 242 -4.68 10.14 -7.11
C ILE A 242 -3.47 10.71 -7.87
N LEU A 243 -2.85 9.96 -8.79
CA LEU A 243 -1.66 10.40 -9.53
C LEU A 243 -1.90 11.64 -10.40
N PRO A 244 -2.95 11.70 -11.26
CA PRO A 244 -3.30 12.95 -11.96
C PRO A 244 -3.66 14.09 -11.02
N ILE A 245 -4.33 13.82 -9.91
CA ILE A 245 -4.71 14.83 -8.92
C ILE A 245 -3.47 15.46 -8.28
N LEU A 246 -2.52 14.63 -7.86
CA LEU A 246 -1.23 15.10 -7.34
C LEU A 246 -0.48 15.95 -8.37
N TRP A 247 -0.43 15.51 -9.64
CA TRP A 247 0.23 16.27 -10.69
C TRP A 247 -0.45 17.62 -10.98
N GLU A 248 -1.79 17.67 -10.94
CA GLU A 248 -2.56 18.93 -11.07
C GLU A 248 -2.30 19.88 -9.90
N MET A 249 -2.13 19.35 -8.68
CA MET A 249 -1.87 20.16 -7.49
C MET A 249 -0.43 20.64 -7.42
N PHE A 250 0.52 19.81 -7.81
CA PHE A 250 1.96 20.01 -7.62
C PHE A 250 2.73 19.82 -8.94
N PRO A 251 2.41 20.60 -10.00
CA PRO A 251 3.04 20.41 -11.30
C PRO A 251 4.55 20.68 -11.23
N GLY A 252 5.35 19.77 -11.81
CA GLY A 252 6.81 19.91 -11.81
C GLY A 252 7.50 19.46 -10.52
N HIS A 253 6.78 18.90 -9.57
CA HIS A 253 7.40 18.36 -8.34
C HIS A 253 8.44 17.29 -8.68
N PRO A 254 9.65 17.30 -8.07
CA PRO A 254 10.75 16.42 -8.46
C PRO A 254 10.47 14.94 -8.29
N ASN A 255 9.64 14.56 -7.33
CA ASN A 255 9.31 13.15 -7.07
C ASN A 255 8.02 12.68 -7.76
N LEU A 256 7.26 13.57 -8.43
CA LEU A 256 6.07 13.20 -9.20
C LEU A 256 6.41 12.98 -10.68
N LEU A 257 5.57 12.24 -11.37
CA LEU A 257 5.55 12.09 -12.81
C LEU A 257 4.32 12.80 -13.38
N PRO A 258 4.42 13.45 -14.57
CA PRO A 258 3.24 13.93 -15.28
C PRO A 258 2.19 12.83 -15.36
N ALA A 259 0.96 13.12 -14.93
CA ALA A 259 -0.15 12.19 -15.00
C ALA A 259 -1.44 12.93 -15.38
N SER A 260 -2.36 12.26 -16.08
CA SER A 260 -3.60 12.85 -16.56
C SER A 260 -4.72 11.81 -16.67
N PHE A 261 -5.96 12.29 -16.61
CA PHE A 261 -7.15 11.50 -16.96
C PHE A 261 -7.39 11.39 -18.47
N ARG A 262 -6.54 11.99 -19.30
CA ARG A 262 -6.68 12.03 -20.75
C ARG A 262 -5.40 11.60 -21.44
N ARG A 263 -5.50 10.59 -22.30
CA ARG A 263 -4.37 10.14 -23.14
C ARG A 263 -3.84 11.26 -24.04
N SER A 264 -4.72 12.14 -24.51
CA SER A 264 -4.38 13.25 -25.41
C SER A 264 -3.39 14.27 -24.82
N ASP A 265 -3.19 14.29 -23.50
CA ASP A 265 -2.25 15.19 -22.86
C ASP A 265 -0.78 14.73 -23.01
N PHE A 266 -0.57 13.53 -23.58
CA PHE A 266 0.74 12.97 -23.84
C PHE A 266 1.01 12.84 -25.35
N SER A 267 2.05 13.51 -25.84
CA SER A 267 2.53 13.38 -27.22
C SER A 267 3.53 12.22 -27.39
N GLY A 268 4.17 11.78 -26.30
CA GLY A 268 5.16 10.71 -26.26
C GLY A 268 4.61 9.39 -25.70
N PRO A 269 5.51 8.42 -25.44
CA PRO A 269 5.16 7.19 -24.75
C PRO A 269 4.67 7.48 -23.33
N CYS A 270 3.72 6.69 -22.84
CA CYS A 270 3.18 6.81 -21.50
C CYS A 270 2.73 5.43 -20.99
N VAL A 271 2.41 5.36 -19.71
CA VAL A 271 1.86 4.18 -19.06
C VAL A 271 0.38 4.43 -18.80
N GLN A 272 -0.48 3.58 -19.34
CA GLN A 272 -1.88 3.50 -18.96
C GLN A 272 -2.02 2.62 -17.73
N LYS A 273 -2.82 3.05 -16.76
CA LYS A 273 -3.10 2.28 -15.54
C LYS A 273 -4.59 2.26 -15.26
N SER A 274 -5.15 1.09 -14.97
CA SER A 274 -6.51 0.99 -14.43
C SER A 274 -6.57 1.66 -13.05
N VAL A 275 -7.66 2.38 -12.78
CA VAL A 275 -7.87 3.11 -11.52
C VAL A 275 -7.78 2.17 -10.30
N HIS A 276 -8.32 0.97 -10.40
CA HIS A 276 -8.33 -0.05 -9.35
C HIS A 276 -7.41 -1.26 -9.64
N GLY A 277 -6.53 -1.16 -10.66
CA GLY A 277 -5.61 -2.24 -11.03
C GLY A 277 -4.63 -2.58 -9.89
N ARG A 278 -4.35 -3.86 -9.69
CA ARG A 278 -3.41 -4.40 -8.71
C ARG A 278 -2.39 -5.29 -9.42
N GLU A 279 -1.19 -5.47 -8.83
CA GLU A 279 -0.20 -6.46 -9.28
C GLU A 279 0.14 -6.38 -10.77
N GLY A 280 0.18 -5.17 -11.31
CA GLY A 280 0.42 -4.93 -12.74
C GLY A 280 -0.81 -5.11 -13.64
N ASP A 281 -1.96 -5.59 -13.10
CA ASP A 281 -3.17 -5.72 -13.90
C ASP A 281 -3.67 -4.35 -14.40
N GLY A 282 -4.04 -4.32 -15.67
CA GLY A 282 -4.48 -3.08 -16.33
C GLY A 282 -3.38 -2.03 -16.53
N VAL A 283 -2.09 -2.39 -16.34
CA VAL A 283 -0.95 -1.54 -16.66
C VAL A 283 -0.46 -1.86 -18.07
N CYS A 284 -0.41 -0.86 -18.95
CA CYS A 284 0.02 -1.01 -20.33
C CYS A 284 1.01 0.09 -20.72
N LEU A 285 2.13 -0.30 -21.33
CA LEU A 285 3.06 0.62 -21.97
C LEU A 285 2.50 1.01 -23.35
N LEU A 286 2.29 2.30 -23.56
CA LEU A 286 1.77 2.83 -24.81
C LEU A 286 2.86 3.60 -25.54
N ALA A 287 3.06 3.30 -26.83
CA ALA A 287 3.92 4.09 -27.69
C ALA A 287 3.26 5.45 -28.05
N ALA A 288 4.06 6.34 -28.61
CA ALA A 288 3.54 7.61 -29.12
C ALA A 288 2.48 7.33 -30.20
N GLY A 289 1.29 7.89 -30.02
CA GLY A 289 0.16 7.74 -30.96
C GLY A 289 -0.79 6.58 -30.66
N ASP A 290 -0.46 5.66 -29.75
CA ASP A 290 -1.39 4.61 -29.34
C ASP A 290 -2.58 5.21 -28.57
N ALA A 291 -3.80 4.75 -28.87
CA ALA A 291 -5.02 5.31 -28.26
C ALA A 291 -5.24 4.87 -26.82
N GLY A 292 -4.81 3.65 -26.46
CA GLY A 292 -5.12 3.03 -25.18
C GLY A 292 -6.59 2.65 -25.00
N SER A 293 -6.94 2.15 -23.81
CA SER A 293 -8.33 1.87 -23.42
C SER A 293 -8.93 3.09 -22.74
N ALA A 294 -10.22 3.36 -22.93
CA ALA A 294 -10.89 4.55 -22.38
C ALA A 294 -11.59 4.31 -21.02
N ALA A 295 -11.74 3.07 -20.57
CA ALA A 295 -12.56 2.75 -19.40
C ALA A 295 -11.76 2.86 -18.09
N GLN A 296 -12.13 3.79 -17.21
CA GLN A 296 -11.60 3.93 -15.83
C GLN A 296 -10.07 3.81 -15.72
N CYS A 297 -9.36 4.55 -16.58
CA CYS A 297 -7.90 4.55 -16.64
C CYS A 297 -7.34 5.96 -16.42
N ILE A 298 -6.10 6.00 -16.00
CA ILE A 298 -5.26 7.18 -15.99
C ILE A 298 -4.02 6.95 -16.87
N TRP A 299 -3.38 8.01 -17.26
CA TRP A 299 -2.12 7.98 -18.01
C TRP A 299 -1.04 8.70 -17.23
N GLN A 300 0.13 8.08 -17.16
CA GLN A 300 1.30 8.64 -16.46
C GLN A 300 2.49 8.63 -17.43
N ALA A 301 3.33 9.65 -17.38
CA ALA A 301 4.56 9.69 -18.18
C ALA A 301 5.39 8.43 -17.92
N LEU A 302 5.94 7.85 -18.97
CA LEU A 302 6.85 6.71 -18.83
C LEU A 302 8.11 7.14 -18.09
N CYS A 303 8.39 6.46 -16.99
CA CYS A 303 9.64 6.54 -16.25
C CYS A 303 10.39 5.23 -16.47
N PRO A 304 11.58 5.25 -17.10
CA PRO A 304 12.40 4.06 -17.19
C PRO A 304 12.79 3.58 -15.77
N LEU A 305 12.58 2.30 -15.51
CA LEU A 305 13.06 1.68 -14.28
C LEU A 305 14.58 1.43 -14.37
N PRO A 306 15.30 1.52 -13.25
CA PRO A 306 16.69 1.07 -13.21
C PRO A 306 16.77 -0.43 -13.49
N VAL A 307 17.85 -0.83 -14.20
CA VAL A 307 18.09 -2.23 -14.58
C VAL A 307 19.42 -2.65 -14.00
N PHE A 308 19.42 -3.75 -13.24
CA PHE A 308 20.60 -4.38 -12.68
C PHE A 308 20.58 -5.87 -13.05
N ASP A 309 21.63 -6.38 -13.66
CA ASP A 309 21.72 -7.77 -14.11
C ASP A 309 20.48 -8.26 -14.89
N ASP A 310 20.02 -7.44 -15.85
CA ASP A 310 18.83 -7.67 -16.67
C ASP A 310 17.50 -7.73 -15.88
N GLN A 311 17.48 -7.25 -14.63
CA GLN A 311 16.27 -7.12 -13.80
C GLN A 311 15.88 -5.66 -13.61
N TYR A 312 14.59 -5.36 -13.77
CA TYR A 312 14.00 -4.05 -13.48
C TYR A 312 13.70 -3.95 -11.99
N ALA A 313 14.26 -2.95 -11.31
CA ALA A 313 14.13 -2.78 -9.87
C ALA A 313 13.11 -1.70 -9.51
N ILE A 314 12.27 -1.98 -8.50
CA ILE A 314 11.36 -1.03 -7.87
C ILE A 314 11.64 -1.02 -6.36
N ILE A 315 11.73 0.18 -5.80
CA ILE A 315 11.81 0.38 -4.35
C ILE A 315 10.40 0.54 -3.79
N GLY A 316 9.98 -0.40 -2.97
CA GLY A 316 8.82 -0.26 -2.10
C GLY A 316 9.20 0.52 -0.84
N SER A 317 8.86 1.81 -0.78
CA SER A 317 9.15 2.64 0.40
C SER A 317 7.94 2.68 1.32
N TRP A 318 8.11 2.17 2.54
CA TRP A 318 7.05 2.01 3.52
C TRP A 318 6.85 3.27 4.35
N VAL A 319 5.60 3.64 4.50
CA VAL A 319 5.13 4.68 5.43
C VAL A 319 4.42 4.00 6.58
N VAL A 320 4.80 4.31 7.81
CA VAL A 320 4.10 3.87 9.03
C VAL A 320 3.92 5.08 9.94
N GLY A 321 2.69 5.33 10.36
CA GLY A 321 2.39 6.47 11.22
C GLY A 321 2.75 7.83 10.61
N ASN A 322 2.52 8.00 9.31
CA ASN A 322 2.83 9.21 8.54
C ASN A 322 4.34 9.50 8.37
N LYS A 323 5.21 8.51 8.53
CA LYS A 323 6.65 8.63 8.37
C LYS A 323 7.24 7.48 7.56
N ALA A 324 8.26 7.77 6.79
CA ALA A 324 9.06 6.75 6.12
C ALA A 324 9.64 5.78 7.16
N ALA A 325 9.45 4.48 6.96
CA ALA A 325 9.77 3.47 7.98
C ALA A 325 10.77 2.41 7.50
N GLY A 326 11.02 2.34 6.22
CA GLY A 326 11.92 1.33 5.66
C GLY A 326 11.66 1.12 4.17
N ILE A 327 12.49 0.30 3.55
CA ILE A 327 12.36 -0.06 2.14
C ILE A 327 12.39 -1.58 1.93
N GLY A 328 11.77 -2.03 0.84
CA GLY A 328 11.92 -3.36 0.28
C GLY A 328 12.11 -3.24 -1.23
N ILE A 329 12.90 -4.12 -1.84
CA ILE A 329 13.17 -4.05 -3.27
C ILE A 329 12.55 -5.26 -3.95
N ARG A 330 11.87 -5.01 -5.07
CA ARG A 330 11.35 -6.05 -5.95
C ARG A 330 11.98 -5.93 -7.32
N GLU A 331 12.39 -7.06 -7.86
CA GLU A 331 12.94 -7.19 -9.20
C GLU A 331 12.02 -8.02 -10.10
N ASP A 332 12.00 -7.66 -11.38
CA ASP A 332 11.26 -8.38 -12.41
C ASP A 332 12.05 -8.35 -13.73
N PRO A 333 12.08 -9.43 -14.52
CA PRO A 333 12.66 -9.40 -15.85
C PRO A 333 11.85 -8.57 -16.85
N GLN A 334 10.65 -8.11 -16.47
CA GLN A 334 9.80 -7.24 -17.26
C GLN A 334 9.69 -5.84 -16.64
N PRO A 335 9.48 -4.80 -17.45
CA PRO A 335 9.36 -3.42 -16.95
C PRO A 335 8.06 -3.13 -16.18
N ILE A 336 7.13 -4.06 -16.17
CA ILE A 336 5.91 -4.02 -15.36
C ILE A 336 6.04 -5.13 -14.33
N THR A 337 6.16 -4.77 -13.07
CA THR A 337 6.24 -5.72 -11.96
C THR A 337 4.87 -6.33 -11.69
N GLY A 338 4.85 -7.64 -11.44
CA GLY A 338 3.65 -8.43 -11.15
C GLY A 338 3.88 -9.37 -9.96
N ASN A 339 3.01 -10.37 -9.82
CA ASN A 339 3.09 -11.38 -8.76
C ASN A 339 4.33 -12.29 -8.85
N SER A 340 5.00 -12.33 -10.00
CA SER A 340 6.23 -13.10 -10.19
C SER A 340 7.49 -12.32 -9.82
N SER A 341 7.35 -11.06 -9.41
CA SER A 341 8.50 -10.23 -9.01
C SER A 341 9.18 -10.80 -7.77
N VAL A 342 10.50 -10.80 -7.77
CA VAL A 342 11.32 -11.39 -6.71
C VAL A 342 11.68 -10.31 -5.68
N PHE A 343 11.58 -10.62 -4.40
CA PHE A 343 12.07 -9.75 -3.33
C PHE A 343 13.58 -9.92 -3.15
N VAL A 344 14.31 -8.81 -3.12
CA VAL A 344 15.77 -8.76 -2.96
C VAL A 344 16.13 -7.92 -1.73
N PRO A 345 16.94 -8.45 -0.79
CA PRO A 345 17.28 -7.73 0.42
C PRO A 345 18.27 -6.58 0.16
N HIS A 346 18.36 -5.66 1.13
CA HIS A 346 19.29 -4.54 1.09
C HIS A 346 20.07 -4.40 2.39
N TYR A 347 21.14 -3.60 2.35
CA TYR A 347 21.92 -3.21 3.52
C TYR A 347 22.56 -1.82 3.33
N LEU A 348 23.00 -1.19 4.43
CA LEU A 348 23.77 0.05 4.42
C LEU A 348 25.25 -0.25 4.26
N SER A 349 25.88 0.34 3.23
CA SER A 349 27.28 0.11 2.83
C SER A 349 28.28 0.89 3.71
#